data_7e7e13bed9b623a6a8ef6f6b0c213366
#
_entry.id   7e7e13bed9b623a6a8ef6f6b0c213366
#
_cell.length_a   1.000
_cell.length_b   1.000
_cell.length_c   1.000
_cell.angle_alpha   90.00
_cell.angle_beta   90.00
_cell.angle_gamma   90.00
#
_symmetry.space_group_name_H-M   'P 1'
#
loop_
_entity.id
_entity.type
_entity.pdbx_description
1 polymer ?
#
loop_
_entity_poly.entity_id
_entity_poly.type
_entity_poly.pdbx_seq_one_letter_code
_entity_poly.pdbx_strand_id
1 'polypeptide(L)'
;MTMHGAEARKFDGAAGRPSLVDPFGRDISYLRVSVTDRCDFRCVYCMSENMAFLPKSDVLTLEELDRLCSAFVARGVRKLRLTGGEPLVRRGIMTLVNSLSRHLHTGDLDELTLTTNGSQLAKYAHEIKAAGVRRLNVSLDTLDPEKFRAITRWGSLDQVLAGIDAALAAGLKIKINAVALKGVNDDEFPNLIEWAHGRGMDLTLIEVMPLGEIGEGRLEQYLPLSIARARLSERFSLDDIDYRTGGPARYVRVAETGGLLGFITPMTHNFCESCNRVRVTCTGTLYMCLGQEDAADLRKPLRASESDDLLFAAMDEAISRKPKGHDFVIDRRHRRPALARHMSVTGG
;
A
#
# COMPACT_ATOMS: atom_id res chain seq x y z
N MET A 1 36.87 5.57 28.32
CA MET A 1 36.03 6.25 27.30
C MET A 1 34.86 5.37 26.99
N THR A 2 33.73 5.70 27.58
CA THR A 2 32.50 4.89 27.66
C THR A 2 31.67 5.08 26.40
N MET A 3 31.44 3.97 25.66
CA MET A 3 30.49 3.94 24.57
C MET A 3 29.07 3.96 25.17
N HIS A 4 28.30 5.00 24.86
CA HIS A 4 26.88 5.07 25.20
C HIS A 4 26.12 4.16 24.23
N GLY A 5 25.61 3.06 24.79
CA GLY A 5 24.63 2.22 24.11
C GLY A 5 23.33 3.00 23.93
N ALA A 6 22.85 3.10 22.70
CA ALA A 6 21.49 3.55 22.40
C ALA A 6 20.52 2.46 22.89
N GLU A 7 19.90 2.66 24.04
CA GLU A 7 18.76 1.88 24.48
C GLU A 7 17.61 2.09 23.49
N ALA A 8 17.30 1.04 22.74
CA ALA A 8 16.07 0.97 21.95
C ALA A 8 14.88 1.08 22.93
N ARG A 9 14.13 2.17 22.86
CA ARG A 9 12.87 2.33 23.60
C ARG A 9 11.91 1.24 23.14
N LYS A 10 11.70 0.23 23.98
CA LYS A 10 10.58 -0.69 23.86
C LYS A 10 9.34 0.13 24.17
N PHE A 11 8.53 0.42 23.15
CA PHE A 11 7.21 0.98 23.35
C PHE A 11 6.30 -0.13 23.88
N ASP A 12 5.91 -0.04 25.14
CA ASP A 12 4.79 -0.81 25.67
C ASP A 12 3.51 -0.26 24.98
N GLY A 13 2.74 -1.15 24.34
CA GLY A 13 1.46 -0.77 23.74
C GLY A 13 0.53 -0.17 24.80
N ALA A 14 -0.45 0.65 24.39
CA ALA A 14 -1.40 1.36 25.28
C ALA A 14 -2.15 0.46 26.29
N ALA A 15 -2.08 -0.87 26.15
CA ALA A 15 -2.67 -1.87 27.05
C ALA A 15 -1.64 -2.60 27.92
N GLY A 16 -0.39 -2.14 28.02
CA GLY A 16 0.67 -2.83 28.79
C GLY A 16 1.11 -4.18 28.19
N ARG A 17 0.75 -4.48 26.97
CA ARG A 17 1.17 -5.70 26.25
C ARG A 17 2.37 -5.40 25.34
N PRO A 18 3.30 -6.37 25.14
CA PRO A 18 4.47 -6.18 24.31
C PRO A 18 4.07 -5.92 22.84
N SER A 19 4.88 -5.15 22.11
CA SER A 19 4.74 -4.95 20.67
C SER A 19 4.86 -6.27 19.91
N LEU A 20 4.32 -6.30 18.68
CA LEU A 20 4.45 -7.44 17.77
C LEU A 20 5.87 -7.46 17.19
N VAL A 21 6.68 -8.44 17.59
CA VAL A 21 8.05 -8.63 17.10
C VAL A 21 8.14 -9.96 16.38
N ASP A 22 8.69 -9.98 15.19
CA ASP A 22 8.86 -11.20 14.41
C ASP A 22 10.14 -11.98 14.80
N PRO A 23 10.34 -13.22 14.28
CA PRO A 23 11.50 -14.06 14.65
C PRO A 23 12.86 -13.45 14.29
N PHE A 24 12.89 -12.38 13.49
CA PHE A 24 14.10 -11.68 13.05
C PHE A 24 14.33 -10.37 13.81
N GLY A 25 13.54 -10.11 14.87
CA GLY A 25 13.65 -8.91 15.69
C GLY A 25 13.08 -7.65 15.05
N ARG A 26 12.22 -7.78 14.01
CA ARG A 26 11.58 -6.62 13.37
C ARG A 26 10.27 -6.28 14.09
N ASP A 27 10.15 -5.05 14.56
CA ASP A 27 8.89 -4.53 15.13
C ASP A 27 7.86 -4.33 14.01
N ILE A 28 6.66 -4.90 14.18
CA ILE A 28 5.55 -4.76 13.24
C ILE A 28 4.80 -3.47 13.58
N SER A 29 5.17 -2.39 12.94
CA SER A 29 4.62 -1.05 13.19
C SER A 29 3.72 -0.53 12.06
N TYR A 30 3.54 -1.30 10.98
CA TYR A 30 2.77 -0.88 9.81
C TYR A 30 1.79 -1.95 9.36
N LEU A 31 0.48 -1.65 9.48
CA LEU A 31 -0.59 -2.51 8.97
C LEU A 31 -1.20 -1.94 7.70
N ARG A 32 -1.36 -2.77 6.68
CA ARG A 32 -2.18 -2.50 5.51
C ARG A 32 -3.47 -3.30 5.62
N VAL A 33 -4.61 -2.63 5.42
CA VAL A 33 -5.94 -3.22 5.58
C VAL A 33 -6.70 -3.08 4.27
N SER A 34 -7.01 -4.21 3.63
CA SER A 34 -7.96 -4.24 2.53
C SER A 34 -9.37 -4.17 3.12
N VAL A 35 -10.09 -3.10 2.84
CA VAL A 35 -11.46 -2.90 3.36
C VAL A 35 -12.53 -3.48 2.45
N THR A 36 -12.16 -3.87 1.23
CA THR A 36 -13.04 -4.46 0.22
C THR A 36 -12.23 -5.15 -0.88
N ASP A 37 -12.76 -6.18 -1.49
CA ASP A 37 -12.24 -6.78 -2.72
C ASP A 37 -12.72 -6.06 -3.99
N ARG A 38 -13.74 -5.19 -3.87
CA ARG A 38 -14.37 -4.49 -5.00
C ARG A 38 -13.53 -3.30 -5.45
N CYS A 39 -13.51 -3.10 -6.75
CA CYS A 39 -12.90 -1.95 -7.40
C CYS A 39 -13.79 -1.52 -8.57
N ASP A 40 -13.82 -0.25 -8.87
CA ASP A 40 -14.48 0.31 -10.04
C ASP A 40 -13.57 0.35 -11.29
N PHE A 41 -12.28 0.01 -11.14
CA PHE A 41 -11.35 -0.23 -12.24
C PHE A 41 -11.04 -1.72 -12.41
N ARG A 42 -10.44 -2.07 -13.56
CA ARG A 42 -9.97 -3.42 -13.91
C ARG A 42 -8.55 -3.37 -14.48
N CYS A 43 -7.62 -2.78 -13.73
CA CYS A 43 -6.25 -2.61 -14.20
C CYS A 43 -5.63 -3.94 -14.62
N VAL A 44 -5.01 -3.93 -15.81
CA VAL A 44 -4.48 -5.14 -16.49
C VAL A 44 -3.45 -5.91 -15.68
N TYR A 45 -2.75 -5.25 -14.78
CA TYR A 45 -1.73 -5.85 -13.91
C TYR A 45 -2.26 -6.23 -12.52
N CYS A 46 -3.52 -5.89 -12.17
CA CYS A 46 -4.05 -6.03 -10.82
C CYS A 46 -5.12 -7.11 -10.69
N MET A 47 -6.08 -7.17 -11.61
CA MET A 47 -7.19 -8.13 -11.53
C MET A 47 -7.74 -8.49 -12.90
N SER A 48 -8.38 -9.66 -12.97
CA SER A 48 -9.11 -10.09 -14.17
C SER A 48 -10.30 -9.16 -14.45
N GLU A 49 -10.64 -8.97 -15.72
CA GLU A 49 -11.80 -8.17 -16.13
C GLU A 49 -13.11 -8.73 -15.59
N ASN A 50 -13.26 -10.05 -15.64
CA ASN A 50 -14.45 -10.78 -15.18
C ASN A 50 -14.28 -11.34 -13.76
N MET A 51 -13.65 -10.57 -12.86
CA MET A 51 -13.41 -11.01 -11.49
C MET A 51 -14.72 -11.19 -10.72
N ALA A 52 -14.91 -12.37 -10.11
CA ALA A 52 -15.97 -12.61 -9.16
C ALA A 52 -15.60 -12.02 -7.79
N PHE A 53 -16.49 -11.23 -7.22
CA PHE A 53 -16.31 -10.64 -5.89
C PHE A 53 -16.95 -11.49 -4.80
N LEU A 54 -16.40 -11.38 -3.61
CA LEU A 54 -16.88 -12.11 -2.45
C LEU A 54 -18.32 -11.72 -2.08
N PRO A 55 -19.12 -12.67 -1.58
CA PRO A 55 -20.39 -12.36 -0.92
C PRO A 55 -20.17 -11.42 0.26
N LYS A 56 -21.17 -10.58 0.56
CA LYS A 56 -21.08 -9.62 1.69
C LYS A 56 -20.88 -10.31 3.04
N SER A 57 -21.40 -11.53 3.22
CA SER A 57 -21.25 -12.36 4.42
C SER A 57 -19.79 -12.74 4.72
N ASP A 58 -18.97 -12.80 3.69
CA ASP A 58 -17.58 -13.21 3.81
C ASP A 58 -16.63 -12.04 4.11
N VAL A 59 -17.14 -10.83 3.96
CA VAL A 59 -16.38 -9.59 4.19
C VAL A 59 -16.66 -9.09 5.61
N LEU A 60 -15.64 -8.67 6.33
CA LEU A 60 -15.75 -8.05 7.65
C LEU A 60 -16.62 -6.79 7.58
N THR A 61 -17.42 -6.54 8.62
CA THR A 61 -18.14 -5.27 8.79
C THR A 61 -17.17 -4.13 9.06
N LEU A 62 -17.62 -2.88 9.02
CA LEU A 62 -16.77 -1.74 9.35
C LEU A 62 -16.39 -1.72 10.83
N GLU A 63 -17.29 -2.18 11.69
CA GLU A 63 -17.09 -2.33 13.12
C GLU A 63 -16.05 -3.43 13.43
N GLU A 64 -16.11 -4.56 12.72
CA GLU A 64 -15.12 -5.64 12.83
C GLU A 64 -13.75 -5.16 12.36
N LEU A 65 -13.67 -4.38 11.26
CA LEU A 65 -12.44 -3.77 10.77
C LEU A 65 -11.87 -2.75 11.76
N ASP A 66 -12.73 -1.93 12.37
CA ASP A 66 -12.31 -0.97 13.39
C ASP A 66 -11.72 -1.66 14.62
N ARG A 67 -12.41 -2.68 15.15
CA ARG A 67 -11.93 -3.48 16.28
C ARG A 67 -10.59 -4.16 15.96
N LEU A 68 -10.48 -4.77 14.77
CA LEU A 68 -9.26 -5.42 14.32
C LEU A 68 -8.09 -4.43 14.21
N CYS A 69 -8.29 -3.28 13.57
CA CYS A 69 -7.28 -2.23 13.47
C CYS A 69 -6.86 -1.71 14.85
N SER A 70 -7.82 -1.51 15.76
CA SER A 70 -7.55 -1.05 17.13
C SER A 70 -6.73 -2.07 17.92
N ALA A 71 -6.99 -3.37 17.73
CA ALA A 71 -6.21 -4.44 18.33
C ALA A 71 -4.73 -4.38 17.85
N PHE A 72 -4.50 -4.11 16.56
CA PHE A 72 -3.14 -3.91 16.04
C PHE A 72 -2.47 -2.65 16.60
N VAL A 73 -3.22 -1.55 16.74
CA VAL A 73 -2.71 -0.31 17.37
C VAL A 73 -2.32 -0.57 18.81
N ALA A 74 -3.16 -1.26 19.59
CA ALA A 74 -2.85 -1.67 20.96
C ALA A 74 -1.60 -2.58 21.09
N ARG A 75 -1.19 -3.22 19.99
CA ARG A 75 0.01 -4.06 19.89
C ARG A 75 1.19 -3.36 19.19
N GLY A 76 1.20 -2.02 19.15
CA GLY A 76 2.34 -1.22 18.71
C GLY A 76 2.35 -0.86 17.22
N VAL A 77 1.27 -1.13 16.48
CA VAL A 77 1.15 -0.60 15.10
C VAL A 77 0.92 0.91 15.17
N ARG A 78 1.82 1.65 14.52
CA ARG A 78 1.84 3.12 14.51
C ARG A 78 1.34 3.71 13.19
N LYS A 79 1.17 2.87 12.17
CA LYS A 79 0.75 3.29 10.83
C LYS A 79 -0.31 2.35 10.28
N LEU A 80 -1.48 2.91 9.93
CA LEU A 80 -2.55 2.22 9.22
C LEU A 80 -2.66 2.73 7.78
N ARG A 81 -2.80 1.80 6.84
CA ARG A 81 -3.13 2.14 5.46
C ARG A 81 -4.35 1.36 5.00
N LEU A 82 -5.42 2.08 4.73
CA LEU A 82 -6.60 1.50 4.13
C LEU A 82 -6.38 1.33 2.62
N THR A 83 -6.71 0.14 2.16
CA THR A 83 -6.56 -0.28 0.76
C THR A 83 -7.77 -1.14 0.39
N GLY A 84 -7.63 -1.95 -0.62
CA GLY A 84 -8.65 -2.91 -1.05
C GLY A 84 -8.46 -3.21 -2.52
N GLY A 85 -9.56 -3.48 -3.21
CA GLY A 85 -9.69 -3.09 -4.60
C GLY A 85 -9.60 -1.56 -4.64
N GLU A 86 -10.72 -0.86 -4.48
CA GLU A 86 -10.73 0.58 -4.23
C GLU A 86 -11.40 0.87 -2.86
N PRO A 87 -10.70 1.43 -1.87
CA PRO A 87 -11.30 1.62 -0.54
C PRO A 87 -12.48 2.59 -0.55
N LEU A 88 -12.48 3.60 -1.41
CA LEU A 88 -13.52 4.63 -1.44
C LEU A 88 -14.84 4.15 -2.09
N VAL A 89 -14.89 2.97 -2.72
CA VAL A 89 -16.15 2.36 -3.17
C VAL A 89 -16.85 1.58 -2.06
N ARG A 90 -16.18 1.30 -0.94
CA ARG A 90 -16.80 0.64 0.21
C ARG A 90 -17.86 1.55 0.80
N ARG A 91 -19.13 1.08 0.81
CA ARG A 91 -20.23 1.85 1.41
C ARG A 91 -19.94 2.13 2.89
N GLY A 92 -20.06 3.38 3.31
CA GLY A 92 -19.83 3.81 4.68
C GLY A 92 -18.36 3.90 5.09
N ILE A 93 -17.41 3.87 4.14
CA ILE A 93 -15.97 3.88 4.44
C ILE A 93 -15.56 5.04 5.38
N MET A 94 -16.21 6.20 5.26
CA MET A 94 -15.88 7.33 6.12
C MET A 94 -16.25 7.10 7.60
N THR A 95 -17.23 6.24 7.89
CA THR A 95 -17.49 5.81 9.28
C THR A 95 -16.27 5.10 9.87
N LEU A 96 -15.61 4.22 9.10
CA LEU A 96 -14.38 3.56 9.54
C LEU A 96 -13.21 4.56 9.66
N VAL A 97 -13.03 5.44 8.67
CA VAL A 97 -11.96 6.45 8.69
C VAL A 97 -12.11 7.36 9.90
N ASN A 98 -13.33 7.87 10.16
CA ASN A 98 -13.63 8.73 11.31
C ASN A 98 -13.45 7.98 12.63
N SER A 99 -13.84 6.72 12.71
CA SER A 99 -13.63 5.91 13.91
C SER A 99 -12.14 5.70 14.20
N LEU A 100 -11.35 5.30 13.20
CA LEU A 100 -9.91 5.08 13.35
C LEU A 100 -9.12 6.36 13.64
N SER A 101 -9.66 7.54 13.27
CA SER A 101 -9.00 8.82 13.53
C SER A 101 -8.83 9.13 15.02
N ARG A 102 -9.62 8.49 15.92
CA ARG A 102 -9.44 8.63 17.37
C ARG A 102 -8.01 8.27 17.80
N HIS A 103 -7.41 7.26 17.17
CA HIS A 103 -6.03 6.84 17.47
C HIS A 103 -4.98 7.88 17.05
N LEU A 104 -5.28 8.73 16.06
CA LEU A 104 -4.43 9.89 15.74
C LEU A 104 -4.51 10.97 16.85
N HIS A 105 -5.70 11.18 17.40
CA HIS A 105 -5.92 12.18 18.43
C HIS A 105 -5.33 11.76 19.78
N THR A 106 -5.36 10.47 20.12
CA THR A 106 -4.72 9.94 21.34
C THR A 106 -3.20 9.83 21.20
N GLY A 107 -2.66 9.90 19.99
CA GLY A 107 -1.23 9.70 19.73
C GLY A 107 -0.81 8.22 19.68
N ASP A 108 -1.75 7.29 19.72
CA ASP A 108 -1.48 5.86 19.58
C ASP A 108 -1.14 5.47 18.13
N LEU A 109 -1.54 6.30 17.17
CA LEU A 109 -1.26 6.15 15.75
C LEU A 109 -0.57 7.41 15.22
N ASP A 110 0.55 7.24 14.50
CA ASP A 110 1.27 8.36 13.87
C ASP A 110 0.66 8.74 12.52
N GLU A 111 0.12 7.74 11.80
CA GLU A 111 -0.39 7.94 10.45
C GLU A 111 -1.56 7.02 10.11
N LEU A 112 -2.68 7.63 9.70
CA LEU A 112 -3.76 7.00 8.95
C LEU A 112 -3.70 7.51 7.51
N THR A 113 -3.63 6.61 6.53
CA THR A 113 -3.53 6.94 5.11
C THR A 113 -4.30 5.96 4.24
N LEU A 114 -4.56 6.33 2.99
CA LEU A 114 -5.22 5.46 2.01
C LEU A 114 -4.34 5.30 0.77
N THR A 115 -4.50 4.16 0.09
CA THR A 115 -4.13 4.01 -1.32
C THR A 115 -5.42 3.94 -2.11
N THR A 116 -5.59 4.80 -3.09
CA THR A 116 -6.80 4.94 -3.90
C THR A 116 -6.47 5.09 -5.39
N ASN A 117 -7.38 4.68 -6.25
CA ASN A 117 -7.30 4.96 -7.69
C ASN A 117 -7.74 6.39 -8.04
N GLY A 118 -8.26 7.15 -7.06
CA GLY A 118 -8.65 8.53 -7.22
C GLY A 118 -10.07 8.77 -7.77
N SER A 119 -10.75 7.76 -8.28
CA SER A 119 -12.07 7.90 -8.93
C SER A 119 -13.14 8.55 -8.05
N GLN A 120 -13.13 8.24 -6.75
CA GLN A 120 -14.10 8.75 -5.78
C GLN A 120 -13.53 9.89 -4.93
N LEU A 121 -12.31 10.32 -5.18
CA LEU A 121 -11.57 11.21 -4.29
C LEU A 121 -12.18 12.62 -4.22
N ALA A 122 -12.72 13.14 -5.33
CA ALA A 122 -13.41 14.43 -5.35
C ALA A 122 -14.57 14.49 -4.33
N LYS A 123 -15.27 13.36 -4.16
CA LYS A 123 -16.39 13.26 -3.21
C LYS A 123 -15.95 13.30 -1.74
N TYR A 124 -14.81 12.70 -1.42
CA TYR A 124 -14.41 12.42 -0.04
C TYR A 124 -13.22 13.24 0.47
N ALA A 125 -12.56 14.04 -0.39
CA ALA A 125 -11.31 14.73 -0.05
C ALA A 125 -11.40 15.58 1.23
N HIS A 126 -12.44 16.39 1.35
CA HIS A 126 -12.66 17.25 2.52
C HIS A 126 -12.92 16.46 3.81
N GLU A 127 -13.74 15.40 3.73
CA GLU A 127 -14.05 14.54 4.88
C GLU A 127 -12.83 13.75 5.33
N ILE A 128 -12.04 13.21 4.38
CA ILE A 128 -10.77 12.54 4.66
C ILE A 128 -9.80 13.48 5.38
N LYS A 129 -9.69 14.73 4.92
CA LYS A 129 -8.86 15.75 5.56
C LYS A 129 -9.34 16.07 6.97
N ALA A 130 -10.65 16.27 7.15
CA ALA A 130 -11.27 16.57 8.45
C ALA A 130 -11.04 15.44 9.46
N ALA A 131 -11.00 14.17 9.02
CA ALA A 131 -10.66 13.01 9.84
C ALA A 131 -9.18 12.96 10.26
N GLY A 132 -8.34 13.96 9.92
CA GLY A 132 -6.94 14.01 10.33
C GLY A 132 -5.97 13.25 9.41
N VAL A 133 -6.45 12.69 8.30
CA VAL A 133 -5.57 12.13 7.26
C VAL A 133 -4.76 13.27 6.64
N ARG A 134 -3.43 13.10 6.59
CA ARG A 134 -2.51 14.15 6.12
C ARG A 134 -2.08 13.96 4.68
N ARG A 135 -2.00 12.69 4.24
CA ARG A 135 -1.55 12.35 2.89
C ARG A 135 -2.24 11.11 2.33
N LEU A 136 -2.28 11.02 1.01
CA LEU A 136 -2.82 9.90 0.26
C LEU A 136 -1.79 9.39 -0.74
N ASN A 137 -1.91 8.10 -1.10
CA ASN A 137 -1.27 7.56 -2.29
C ASN A 137 -2.35 7.40 -3.36
N VAL A 138 -2.14 8.02 -4.52
CA VAL A 138 -3.04 7.89 -5.67
C VAL A 138 -2.33 7.09 -6.74
N SER A 139 -2.99 6.03 -7.22
CA SER A 139 -2.47 5.21 -8.32
C SER A 139 -2.80 5.88 -9.64
N LEU A 140 -1.77 6.26 -10.40
CA LEU A 140 -1.89 6.89 -11.71
C LEU A 140 -0.67 6.52 -12.55
N ASP A 141 -0.88 5.71 -13.58
CA ASP A 141 0.20 5.13 -14.37
C ASP A 141 0.57 5.97 -15.60
N THR A 142 -0.32 6.84 -16.07
CA THR A 142 -0.17 7.64 -17.28
C THR A 142 -1.05 8.89 -17.25
N LEU A 143 -0.68 9.93 -18.00
CA LEU A 143 -1.49 11.13 -18.25
C LEU A 143 -2.14 11.08 -19.64
N ASP A 144 -1.89 10.06 -20.43
CA ASP A 144 -2.52 9.84 -21.72
C ASP A 144 -3.88 9.15 -21.53
N PRO A 145 -5.00 9.73 -21.99
CA PRO A 145 -6.34 9.17 -21.79
C PRO A 145 -6.55 7.79 -22.42
N GLU A 146 -5.94 7.55 -23.59
CA GLU A 146 -6.07 6.28 -24.32
C GLU A 146 -5.29 5.18 -23.58
N LYS A 147 -4.02 5.45 -23.22
CA LYS A 147 -3.22 4.54 -22.40
C LYS A 147 -3.87 4.28 -21.04
N PHE A 148 -4.41 5.35 -20.40
CA PHE A 148 -5.12 5.21 -19.12
C PHE A 148 -6.30 4.24 -19.24
N ARG A 149 -7.11 4.40 -20.29
CA ARG A 149 -8.24 3.49 -20.56
C ARG A 149 -7.78 2.08 -20.89
N ALA A 150 -6.71 1.92 -21.64
CA ALA A 150 -6.14 0.61 -21.95
C ALA A 150 -5.62 -0.12 -20.68
N ILE A 151 -4.96 0.61 -19.76
CA ILE A 151 -4.45 0.07 -18.50
C ILE A 151 -5.58 -0.26 -17.52
N THR A 152 -6.53 0.68 -17.32
CA THR A 152 -7.57 0.58 -16.28
C THR A 152 -8.84 -0.11 -16.76
N ARG A 153 -9.04 -0.25 -18.07
CA ARG A 153 -10.21 -0.73 -18.81
C ARG A 153 -11.47 0.12 -18.60
N TRP A 154 -11.84 0.38 -17.35
CA TRP A 154 -13.09 1.06 -16.98
C TRP A 154 -12.90 2.45 -16.37
N GLY A 155 -11.66 2.89 -16.17
CA GLY A 155 -11.35 4.16 -15.54
C GLY A 155 -11.58 5.37 -16.46
N SER A 156 -11.82 6.53 -15.84
CA SER A 156 -11.82 7.86 -16.48
C SER A 156 -10.67 8.68 -15.91
N LEU A 157 -9.74 9.10 -16.77
CA LEU A 157 -8.60 9.92 -16.37
C LEU A 157 -9.07 11.27 -15.80
N ASP A 158 -10.03 11.94 -16.46
CA ASP A 158 -10.55 13.22 -16.02
C ASP A 158 -11.15 13.16 -14.61
N GLN A 159 -11.83 12.05 -14.28
CA GLN A 159 -12.39 11.83 -12.95
C GLN A 159 -11.29 11.70 -11.89
N VAL A 160 -10.20 11.00 -12.21
CA VAL A 160 -9.04 10.86 -11.33
C VAL A 160 -8.33 12.18 -11.12
N LEU A 161 -8.10 12.95 -12.21
CA LEU A 161 -7.45 14.25 -12.14
C LEU A 161 -8.27 15.23 -11.31
N ALA A 162 -9.60 15.29 -11.52
CA ALA A 162 -10.51 16.09 -10.70
C ALA A 162 -10.47 15.66 -9.20
N GLY A 163 -10.32 14.36 -8.94
CA GLY A 163 -10.13 13.83 -7.59
C GLY A 163 -8.83 14.30 -6.94
N ILE A 164 -7.75 14.31 -7.69
CA ILE A 164 -6.44 14.83 -7.24
C ILE A 164 -6.54 16.32 -6.95
N ASP A 165 -7.17 17.10 -7.84
CA ASP A 165 -7.36 18.54 -7.66
C ASP A 165 -8.15 18.85 -6.38
N ALA A 166 -9.25 18.14 -6.16
CA ALA A 166 -10.05 18.28 -4.95
C ALA A 166 -9.26 17.94 -3.67
N ALA A 167 -8.42 16.91 -3.72
CA ALA A 167 -7.59 16.52 -2.59
C ALA A 167 -6.49 17.55 -2.28
N LEU A 168 -5.84 18.10 -3.31
CA LEU A 168 -4.86 19.18 -3.15
C LEU A 168 -5.53 20.45 -2.60
N ALA A 169 -6.70 20.81 -3.12
CA ALA A 169 -7.50 21.95 -2.64
C ALA A 169 -7.93 21.78 -1.17
N ALA A 170 -8.22 20.55 -0.73
CA ALA A 170 -8.50 20.23 0.67
C ALA A 170 -7.24 20.26 1.57
N GLY A 171 -6.05 20.49 1.03
CA GLY A 171 -4.78 20.52 1.75
C GLY A 171 -4.24 19.13 2.12
N LEU A 172 -4.60 18.09 1.36
CA LEU A 172 -4.00 16.77 1.45
C LEU A 172 -2.69 16.74 0.66
N LYS A 173 -1.65 16.11 1.23
CA LYS A 173 -0.45 15.77 0.47
C LYS A 173 -0.72 14.55 -0.39
N ILE A 174 -0.37 14.61 -1.65
CA ILE A 174 -0.54 13.50 -2.60
C ILE A 174 0.81 12.93 -2.97
N LYS A 175 0.88 11.62 -3.01
CA LYS A 175 1.96 10.88 -3.64
C LYS A 175 1.38 10.02 -4.75
N ILE A 176 1.85 10.23 -5.97
CA ILE A 176 1.48 9.41 -7.12
C ILE A 176 2.29 8.10 -7.06
N ASN A 177 1.61 6.99 -7.24
CA ASN A 177 2.21 5.68 -7.45
C ASN A 177 1.93 5.25 -8.89
N ALA A 178 2.98 4.99 -9.66
CA ALA A 178 2.87 4.49 -11.03
C ALA A 178 3.58 3.14 -11.17
N VAL A 179 2.88 2.14 -11.69
CA VAL A 179 3.47 0.85 -12.06
C VAL A 179 4.19 1.02 -13.38
N ALA A 180 5.47 0.66 -13.41
CA ALA A 180 6.30 0.75 -14.60
C ALA A 180 6.01 -0.45 -15.53
N LEU A 181 5.42 -0.16 -16.68
CA LEU A 181 5.02 -1.15 -17.68
C LEU A 181 5.82 -0.88 -18.97
N LYS A 182 6.79 -1.77 -19.27
CA LYS A 182 7.63 -1.69 -20.47
C LYS A 182 6.79 -1.68 -21.74
N GLY A 183 7.07 -0.73 -22.63
CA GLY A 183 6.36 -0.57 -23.90
C GLY A 183 4.93 -0.05 -23.79
N VAL A 184 4.51 0.39 -22.57
CA VAL A 184 3.18 0.94 -22.32
C VAL A 184 3.27 2.38 -21.84
N ASN A 185 3.94 2.62 -20.70
CA ASN A 185 4.05 3.95 -20.10
C ASN A 185 5.50 4.36 -19.76
N ASP A 186 6.49 3.57 -20.14
CA ASP A 186 7.90 3.82 -19.81
C ASP A 186 8.51 5.01 -20.57
N ASP A 187 7.83 5.48 -21.61
CA ASP A 187 8.15 6.71 -22.35
C ASP A 187 7.63 7.99 -21.68
N GLU A 188 6.66 7.88 -20.78
CA GLU A 188 5.98 9.03 -20.15
C GLU A 188 6.56 9.44 -18.78
N PHE A 189 7.46 8.67 -18.20
CA PHE A 189 7.98 8.97 -16.86
C PHE A 189 8.52 10.39 -16.71
N PRO A 190 9.28 10.96 -17.67
CA PRO A 190 9.70 12.35 -17.56
C PRO A 190 8.54 13.34 -17.41
N ASN A 191 7.50 13.18 -18.24
CA ASN A 191 6.32 14.06 -18.21
C ASN A 191 5.52 13.88 -16.92
N LEU A 192 5.40 12.64 -16.44
CA LEU A 192 4.71 12.32 -15.18
C LEU A 192 5.45 12.90 -13.98
N ILE A 193 6.79 12.90 -13.98
CA ILE A 193 7.64 13.53 -12.96
C ILE A 193 7.40 15.04 -12.94
N GLU A 194 7.52 15.71 -14.10
CA GLU A 194 7.36 17.15 -14.20
C GLU A 194 5.94 17.59 -13.80
N TRP A 195 4.92 16.85 -14.24
CA TRP A 195 3.52 17.11 -13.89
C TRP A 195 3.27 16.96 -12.38
N ALA A 196 3.75 15.87 -11.79
CA ALA A 196 3.54 15.61 -10.35
C ALA A 196 4.28 16.64 -9.49
N HIS A 197 5.57 16.87 -9.77
CA HIS A 197 6.39 17.81 -9.02
C HIS A 197 5.93 19.26 -9.19
N GLY A 198 5.52 19.67 -10.40
CA GLY A 198 4.98 21.01 -10.65
C GLY A 198 3.69 21.30 -9.88
N ARG A 199 3.02 20.27 -9.36
CA ARG A 199 1.82 20.35 -8.51
C ARG A 199 2.11 20.09 -7.02
N GLY A 200 3.38 20.00 -6.64
CA GLY A 200 3.81 19.74 -5.25
C GLY A 200 3.56 18.31 -4.77
N MET A 201 3.44 17.36 -5.69
CA MET A 201 3.24 15.94 -5.39
C MET A 201 4.55 15.17 -5.57
N ASP A 202 4.78 14.17 -4.73
CA ASP A 202 5.84 13.19 -4.95
C ASP A 202 5.40 12.12 -5.94
N LEU A 203 6.35 11.51 -6.66
CA LEU A 203 6.10 10.36 -7.54
C LEU A 203 6.85 9.12 -7.04
N THR A 204 6.25 7.96 -7.19
CA THR A 204 6.92 6.67 -6.93
C THR A 204 6.66 5.71 -8.10
N LEU A 205 7.73 5.24 -8.73
CA LEU A 205 7.70 4.17 -9.72
C LEU A 205 7.78 2.81 -9.01
N ILE A 206 7.01 1.84 -9.49
CA ILE A 206 6.86 0.51 -8.86
C ILE A 206 7.09 -0.56 -9.92
N GLU A 207 7.99 -1.52 -9.66
CA GLU A 207 8.12 -2.71 -10.50
C GLU A 207 6.85 -3.56 -10.47
N VAL A 208 6.42 -4.06 -11.62
CA VAL A 208 5.34 -5.05 -11.70
C VAL A 208 5.74 -6.32 -10.96
N MET A 209 4.80 -6.89 -10.20
CA MET A 209 5.03 -8.10 -9.39
C MET A 209 4.29 -9.31 -9.95
N PRO A 210 4.83 -10.55 -9.80
CA PRO A 210 4.23 -11.76 -10.34
C PRO A 210 3.09 -12.28 -9.44
N LEU A 211 2.03 -11.47 -9.27
CA LEU A 211 0.86 -11.76 -8.44
C LEU A 211 -0.40 -11.94 -9.29
N GLY A 212 -1.19 -12.96 -8.99
CA GLY A 212 -2.45 -13.28 -9.65
C GLY A 212 -2.29 -13.78 -11.09
N GLU A 213 -3.29 -14.46 -11.60
CA GLU A 213 -3.37 -14.89 -12.99
C GLU A 213 -3.92 -13.74 -13.85
N ILE A 214 -3.04 -12.95 -14.44
CA ILE A 214 -3.39 -11.77 -15.24
C ILE A 214 -2.73 -11.86 -16.62
N GLY A 215 -3.19 -12.78 -17.49
CA GLY A 215 -2.77 -12.88 -18.89
C GLY A 215 -1.26 -13.06 -19.13
N GLU A 216 -0.88 -13.25 -20.39
CA GLU A 216 0.47 -13.63 -20.78
C GLU A 216 1.50 -12.48 -20.84
N GLY A 217 1.05 -11.20 -20.84
CA GLY A 217 1.91 -10.04 -21.11
C GLY A 217 2.83 -9.58 -19.98
N ARG A 218 2.73 -10.16 -18.76
CA ARG A 218 3.46 -9.64 -17.58
C ARG A 218 4.98 -9.70 -17.73
N LEU A 219 5.51 -10.76 -18.30
CA LEU A 219 6.96 -10.91 -18.53
C LEU A 219 7.47 -9.89 -19.55
N GLU A 220 6.66 -9.60 -20.55
CA GLU A 220 7.00 -8.65 -21.61
C GLU A 220 6.93 -7.20 -21.09
N GLN A 221 6.02 -6.95 -20.16
CA GLN A 221 5.82 -5.63 -19.54
C GLN A 221 6.75 -5.36 -18.35
N TYR A 222 7.51 -6.35 -17.88
CA TYR A 222 8.44 -6.13 -16.77
C TYR A 222 9.57 -5.19 -17.17
N LEU A 223 9.72 -4.12 -16.41
CA LEU A 223 10.77 -3.12 -16.53
C LEU A 223 11.55 -3.05 -15.21
N PRO A 224 12.82 -3.49 -15.17
CA PRO A 224 13.67 -3.23 -14.02
C PRO A 224 13.83 -1.72 -13.81
N LEU A 225 13.54 -1.24 -12.60
CA LEU A 225 13.61 0.22 -12.33
C LEU A 225 15.04 0.77 -12.35
N SER A 226 16.06 -0.07 -12.32
CA SER A 226 17.45 0.34 -12.60
C SER A 226 17.60 0.87 -14.03
N ILE A 227 16.92 0.24 -15.00
CA ILE A 227 16.90 0.70 -16.40
C ILE A 227 16.10 2.00 -16.52
N ALA A 228 14.94 2.09 -15.87
CA ALA A 228 14.15 3.32 -15.85
C ALA A 228 14.95 4.49 -15.23
N ARG A 229 15.65 4.24 -14.11
CA ARG A 229 16.51 5.24 -13.47
C ARG A 229 17.65 5.70 -14.41
N ALA A 230 18.32 4.76 -15.09
CA ALA A 230 19.40 5.11 -16.03
C ALA A 230 18.90 6.03 -17.15
N ARG A 231 17.76 5.71 -17.77
CA ARG A 231 17.13 6.55 -18.81
C ARG A 231 16.71 7.91 -18.27
N LEU A 232 16.16 7.97 -17.06
CA LEU A 232 15.79 9.24 -16.43
C LEU A 232 17.02 10.10 -16.13
N SER A 233 18.17 9.49 -15.82
CA SER A 233 19.43 10.21 -15.59
C SER A 233 20.02 10.85 -16.86
N GLU A 234 19.51 10.54 -18.04
CA GLU A 234 19.85 11.23 -19.30
C GLU A 234 19.19 12.61 -19.39
N ARG A 235 18.08 12.83 -18.65
CA ARG A 235 17.30 14.07 -18.66
C ARG A 235 17.32 14.82 -17.33
N PHE A 236 17.48 14.12 -16.21
CA PHE A 236 17.39 14.68 -14.87
C PHE A 236 18.62 14.34 -14.04
N SER A 237 19.04 15.27 -13.21
CA SER A 237 20.02 15.03 -12.13
C SER A 237 19.31 14.39 -10.94
N LEU A 238 19.62 13.12 -10.66
CA LEU A 238 18.98 12.31 -9.63
C LEU A 238 19.89 12.14 -8.42
N ASP A 239 19.71 12.99 -7.40
CA ASP A 239 20.52 13.00 -6.18
C ASP A 239 20.01 11.98 -5.18
N ASP A 240 20.86 11.05 -4.76
CA ASP A 240 20.52 10.10 -3.68
C ASP A 240 20.36 10.82 -2.34
N ILE A 241 19.26 10.50 -1.63
CA ILE A 241 18.93 11.11 -0.34
C ILE A 241 18.57 10.05 0.70
N ASP A 242 18.94 10.29 1.96
CA ASP A 242 18.49 9.42 3.07
C ASP A 242 17.13 9.88 3.59
N TYR A 243 16.12 9.79 2.73
CA TYR A 243 14.72 10.07 3.07
C TYR A 243 13.91 8.78 3.07
N ARG A 244 13.17 8.52 4.14
CA ARG A 244 12.35 7.31 4.30
C ARG A 244 10.96 7.66 4.81
N THR A 245 9.96 7.01 4.25
CA THR A 245 8.54 7.16 4.66
C THR A 245 8.03 5.97 5.48
N GLY A 246 8.92 5.10 6.00
CA GLY A 246 8.55 3.83 6.62
C GLY A 246 7.96 2.81 5.62
N GLY A 247 7.99 3.11 4.32
CA GLY A 247 7.62 2.24 3.21
C GLY A 247 8.84 1.65 2.49
N PRO A 248 8.63 0.89 1.40
CA PRO A 248 9.70 0.21 0.66
C PRO A 248 10.42 1.11 -0.35
N ALA A 249 9.95 2.33 -0.59
CA ALA A 249 10.51 3.21 -1.60
C ALA A 249 11.88 3.75 -1.16
N ARG A 250 12.84 3.73 -2.07
CA ARG A 250 14.09 4.48 -2.01
C ARG A 250 13.89 5.76 -2.81
N TYR A 251 14.30 6.88 -2.26
CA TYR A 251 14.04 8.18 -2.86
C TYR A 251 15.29 8.84 -3.39
N VAL A 252 15.13 9.54 -4.49
CA VAL A 252 16.09 10.53 -5.00
C VAL A 252 15.41 11.88 -5.08
N ARG A 253 16.17 12.95 -5.03
CA ARG A 253 15.71 14.28 -5.39
C ARG A 253 16.00 14.51 -6.87
N VAL A 254 15.01 15.02 -7.58
CA VAL A 254 15.16 15.47 -8.97
C VAL A 254 15.55 16.94 -8.91
N ALA A 255 16.81 17.27 -9.23
CA ALA A 255 17.37 18.62 -9.03
C ALA A 255 16.60 19.69 -9.81
N GLU A 256 16.18 19.39 -11.04
CA GLU A 256 15.49 20.33 -11.94
C GLU A 256 14.09 20.73 -11.43
N THR A 257 13.44 19.84 -10.67
CA THR A 257 12.08 20.07 -10.15
C THR A 257 12.04 20.29 -8.63
N GLY A 258 13.10 19.91 -7.91
CA GLY A 258 13.19 19.90 -6.45
C GLY A 258 12.32 18.83 -5.77
N GLY A 259 11.52 18.07 -6.53
CA GLY A 259 10.59 17.06 -6.03
C GLY A 259 11.26 15.71 -5.72
N LEU A 260 10.50 14.80 -5.11
CA LEU A 260 10.98 13.48 -4.73
C LEU A 260 10.46 12.39 -5.69
N LEU A 261 11.41 11.62 -6.24
CA LEU A 261 11.13 10.44 -7.03
C LEU A 261 11.51 9.18 -6.22
N GLY A 262 10.53 8.31 -5.96
CA GLY A 262 10.72 7.05 -5.27
C GLY A 262 10.79 5.87 -6.22
N PHE A 263 11.57 4.84 -5.84
CA PHE A 263 11.66 3.56 -6.54
C PHE A 263 11.28 2.43 -5.60
N ILE A 264 10.28 1.63 -5.97
CA ILE A 264 9.90 0.40 -5.28
C ILE A 264 10.31 -0.77 -6.16
N THR A 265 11.36 -1.47 -5.75
CA THR A 265 12.08 -2.47 -6.54
C THR A 265 12.00 -3.87 -5.88
N PRO A 266 10.81 -4.49 -5.76
CA PRO A 266 10.69 -5.77 -5.08
C PRO A 266 11.43 -6.91 -5.80
N MET A 267 11.66 -6.76 -7.11
CA MET A 267 12.28 -7.79 -7.94
C MET A 267 13.80 -7.63 -8.02
N THR A 268 14.31 -6.39 -8.11
CA THR A 268 15.74 -6.12 -8.31
C THR A 268 16.50 -5.86 -7.02
N HIS A 269 15.85 -5.23 -6.02
CA HIS A 269 16.43 -4.99 -4.69
C HIS A 269 15.36 -5.20 -3.64
N ASN A 270 15.33 -6.35 -3.01
CA ASN A 270 14.37 -6.58 -1.95
C ASN A 270 14.70 -5.72 -0.72
N PHE A 271 13.65 -5.31 -0.01
CA PHE A 271 13.68 -4.51 1.22
C PHE A 271 13.18 -5.33 2.42
N CYS A 272 13.32 -6.66 2.34
CA CYS A 272 12.73 -7.60 3.30
C CYS A 272 13.39 -7.53 4.66
N GLU A 273 14.69 -7.24 4.74
CA GLU A 273 15.44 -7.21 6.00
C GLU A 273 14.89 -6.19 7.02
N SER A 274 14.35 -5.06 6.54
CA SER A 274 13.75 -4.02 7.38
C SER A 274 12.22 -3.98 7.30
N CYS A 275 11.58 -5.08 6.86
CA CYS A 275 10.14 -5.10 6.62
C CYS A 275 9.35 -5.18 7.92
N ASN A 276 8.76 -4.06 8.32
CA ASN A 276 7.90 -3.88 9.50
C ASN A 276 6.40 -4.04 9.20
N ARG A 277 6.03 -4.66 8.07
CA ARG A 277 4.65 -4.63 7.54
C ARG A 277 3.99 -5.98 7.56
N VAL A 278 2.68 -5.94 7.82
CA VAL A 278 1.75 -7.04 7.59
C VAL A 278 0.50 -6.54 6.87
N ARG A 279 -0.33 -7.47 6.37
CA ARG A 279 -1.52 -7.15 5.59
C ARG A 279 -2.70 -7.96 6.09
N VAL A 280 -3.84 -7.29 6.25
CA VAL A 280 -5.13 -7.94 6.52
C VAL A 280 -6.04 -7.74 5.32
N THR A 281 -6.67 -8.82 4.87
CA THR A 281 -7.68 -8.79 3.81
C THR A 281 -9.03 -8.34 4.36
N CYS A 282 -9.96 -8.01 3.46
CA CYS A 282 -11.34 -7.69 3.84
C CYS A 282 -12.11 -8.87 4.46
N THR A 283 -11.58 -10.09 4.39
CA THR A 283 -12.12 -11.29 5.06
C THR A 283 -11.52 -11.54 6.44
N GLY A 284 -10.56 -10.71 6.89
CA GLY A 284 -9.86 -10.92 8.17
C GLY A 284 -8.68 -11.87 8.10
N THR A 285 -8.22 -12.24 6.90
CA THR A 285 -7.02 -13.06 6.73
C THR A 285 -5.77 -12.19 6.84
N LEU A 286 -4.88 -12.53 7.77
CA LEU A 286 -3.58 -11.87 7.96
C LEU A 286 -2.51 -12.57 7.14
N TYR A 287 -1.85 -11.82 6.26
CA TYR A 287 -0.64 -12.21 5.55
C TYR A 287 0.57 -11.51 6.13
N MET A 288 1.55 -12.27 6.60
CA MET A 288 2.79 -11.74 7.17
C MET A 288 3.73 -11.20 6.10
N CYS A 289 3.63 -11.71 4.87
CA CYS A 289 4.40 -11.27 3.71
C CYS A 289 3.52 -11.17 2.46
N LEU A 290 3.76 -10.18 1.60
CA LEU A 290 3.06 -10.06 0.31
C LEU A 290 3.37 -11.24 -0.61
N GLY A 291 4.62 -11.71 -0.60
CA GLY A 291 5.14 -12.72 -1.50
C GLY A 291 5.15 -14.15 -0.94
N GLN A 292 4.32 -14.43 0.06
CA GLN A 292 4.18 -15.77 0.66
C GLN A 292 2.71 -16.10 0.87
N GLU A 293 2.36 -17.38 0.83
CA GLU A 293 0.96 -17.85 1.02
C GLU A 293 0.61 -18.11 2.49
N ASP A 294 1.60 -18.19 3.40
CA ASP A 294 1.31 -18.38 4.81
C ASP A 294 0.46 -17.24 5.36
N ALA A 295 -0.63 -17.63 5.99
CA ALA A 295 -1.67 -16.72 6.45
C ALA A 295 -2.33 -17.23 7.75
N ALA A 296 -2.98 -16.32 8.47
CA ALA A 296 -3.78 -16.63 9.65
C ALA A 296 -5.19 -16.05 9.51
N ASP A 297 -6.19 -16.82 9.93
CA ASP A 297 -7.59 -16.38 9.97
C ASP A 297 -7.85 -15.63 11.28
N LEU A 298 -7.87 -14.30 11.23
CA LEU A 298 -8.19 -13.46 12.38
C LEU A 298 -9.71 -13.23 12.54
N ARG A 299 -10.53 -13.56 11.55
CA ARG A 299 -12.00 -13.45 11.63
C ARG A 299 -12.58 -14.39 12.68
N LYS A 300 -12.07 -15.61 12.75
CA LYS A 300 -12.55 -16.59 13.73
C LYS A 300 -12.37 -16.11 15.18
N PRO A 301 -11.17 -15.78 15.66
CA PRO A 301 -11.01 -15.28 17.02
C PRO A 301 -11.70 -13.94 17.25
N LEU A 302 -11.78 -13.06 16.25
CA LEU A 302 -12.50 -11.79 16.34
C LEU A 302 -14.00 -11.98 16.64
N ARG A 303 -14.63 -12.98 16.02
CA ARG A 303 -16.07 -13.30 16.19
C ARG A 303 -16.38 -14.22 17.35
N ALA A 304 -15.38 -14.95 17.85
CA ALA A 304 -15.54 -15.92 18.93
C ALA A 304 -15.68 -15.29 20.32
N SER A 305 -15.23 -14.04 20.50
CA SER A 305 -15.21 -13.38 21.82
C SER A 305 -15.31 -11.86 21.68
N GLU A 306 -15.99 -11.24 22.66
CA GLU A 306 -15.96 -9.78 22.83
C GLU A 306 -14.61 -9.31 23.40
N SER A 307 -13.87 -10.18 24.13
CA SER A 307 -12.49 -9.91 24.54
C SER A 307 -11.54 -10.09 23.37
N ASP A 308 -10.48 -9.26 23.31
CA ASP A 308 -9.43 -9.35 22.30
C ASP A 308 -8.34 -10.39 22.61
N ASP A 309 -8.45 -11.16 23.70
CA ASP A 309 -7.41 -12.12 24.12
C ASP A 309 -7.17 -13.20 23.06
N LEU A 310 -8.23 -13.77 22.49
CA LEU A 310 -8.11 -14.76 21.40
C LEU A 310 -7.52 -14.14 20.14
N LEU A 311 -7.89 -12.90 19.83
CA LEU A 311 -7.37 -12.16 18.70
C LEU A 311 -5.87 -11.88 18.88
N PHE A 312 -5.45 -11.41 20.05
CA PHE A 312 -4.04 -11.19 20.36
C PHE A 312 -3.21 -12.48 20.28
N ALA A 313 -3.73 -13.58 20.82
CA ALA A 313 -3.04 -14.88 20.73
C ALA A 313 -2.85 -15.33 19.28
N ALA A 314 -3.88 -15.15 18.43
CA ALA A 314 -3.79 -15.47 17.00
C ALA A 314 -2.82 -14.53 16.25
N MET A 315 -2.75 -13.26 16.64
CA MET A 315 -1.76 -12.31 16.08
C MET A 315 -0.34 -12.70 16.45
N ASP A 316 -0.08 -13.05 17.71
CA ASP A 316 1.25 -13.48 18.20
C ASP A 316 1.71 -14.75 17.46
N GLU A 317 0.84 -15.74 17.36
CA GLU A 317 1.12 -16.99 16.66
C GLU A 317 1.43 -16.71 15.17
N ALA A 318 0.64 -15.89 14.49
CA ALA A 318 0.89 -15.53 13.10
C ALA A 318 2.22 -14.79 12.91
N ILE A 319 2.52 -13.79 13.76
CA ILE A 319 3.76 -13.01 13.66
C ILE A 319 4.99 -13.88 13.96
N SER A 320 4.88 -14.89 14.80
CA SER A 320 5.98 -15.84 15.06
C SER A 320 6.41 -16.64 13.82
N ARG A 321 5.55 -16.71 12.78
CA ARG A 321 5.82 -17.36 11.50
C ARG A 321 6.18 -16.39 10.36
N LYS A 322 6.31 -15.08 10.66
CA LYS A 322 6.63 -14.10 9.62
C LYS A 322 7.97 -14.44 8.97
N PRO A 323 8.01 -14.62 7.61
CA PRO A 323 9.24 -15.02 6.92
C PRO A 323 10.25 -13.86 6.86
N LYS A 324 11.53 -14.20 6.66
CA LYS A 324 12.58 -13.22 6.44
C LYS A 324 12.32 -12.36 5.21
N GLY A 325 11.82 -12.97 4.13
CA GLY A 325 11.56 -12.28 2.87
C GLY A 325 10.59 -13.02 1.97
N HIS A 326 10.47 -12.56 0.73
CA HIS A 326 9.71 -13.19 -0.34
C HIS A 326 10.65 -13.84 -1.36
N ASP A 327 10.10 -14.77 -2.13
CA ASP A 327 10.80 -15.55 -3.15
C ASP A 327 10.31 -15.19 -4.58
N PHE A 328 9.98 -13.93 -4.81
CA PHE A 328 9.53 -13.47 -6.13
C PHE A 328 10.63 -13.65 -7.18
N VAL A 329 10.30 -14.34 -8.27
CA VAL A 329 11.13 -14.50 -9.46
C VAL A 329 10.27 -14.18 -10.68
N ILE A 330 10.79 -13.33 -11.57
CA ILE A 330 10.25 -13.13 -12.92
C ILE A 330 11.35 -13.55 -13.91
N ASP A 331 11.19 -14.73 -14.54
CA ASP A 331 12.04 -15.15 -15.62
C ASP A 331 11.23 -15.88 -16.72
N ARG A 332 11.85 -16.14 -17.85
CA ARG A 332 11.22 -16.84 -18.99
C ARG A 332 10.83 -18.30 -18.66
N ARG A 333 11.38 -18.89 -17.61
CA ARG A 333 11.09 -20.26 -17.18
C ARG A 333 9.86 -20.31 -16.28
N HIS A 334 9.60 -19.23 -15.53
CA HIS A 334 8.48 -19.10 -14.59
C HIS A 334 7.36 -18.26 -15.21
N ARG A 335 6.63 -18.84 -16.17
CA ARG A 335 5.47 -18.18 -16.83
C ARG A 335 4.25 -18.05 -15.90
N ARG A 336 4.17 -18.88 -14.85
CA ARG A 336 3.08 -18.82 -13.88
C ARG A 336 3.34 -17.70 -12.85
N PRO A 337 2.28 -17.09 -12.31
CA PRO A 337 2.46 -16.16 -11.19
C PRO A 337 3.12 -16.87 -10.02
N ALA A 338 3.98 -16.16 -9.28
CA ALA A 338 4.58 -16.70 -8.05
C ALA A 338 3.51 -17.02 -7.01
N LEU A 339 2.40 -16.26 -7.02
CA LEU A 339 1.25 -16.46 -6.16
C LEU A 339 -0.04 -16.35 -6.99
N ALA A 340 -0.99 -17.27 -6.78
CA ALA A 340 -2.30 -17.21 -7.43
C ALA A 340 -3.14 -16.02 -6.96
N ARG A 341 -2.85 -15.49 -5.78
CA ARG A 341 -3.55 -14.37 -5.15
C ARG A 341 -3.34 -13.07 -5.92
N HIS A 342 -4.45 -12.42 -6.29
CA HIS A 342 -4.42 -11.11 -6.92
C HIS A 342 -4.01 -9.99 -5.93
N MET A 343 -3.40 -8.91 -6.44
CA MET A 343 -3.03 -7.75 -5.64
C MET A 343 -4.24 -7.10 -4.94
N SER A 344 -5.39 -7.09 -5.59
CA SER A 344 -6.64 -6.54 -5.05
C SER A 344 -7.12 -7.22 -3.76
N VAL A 345 -6.73 -8.46 -3.51
CA VAL A 345 -7.10 -9.20 -2.28
C VAL A 345 -6.38 -8.64 -1.05
N THR A 346 -5.07 -8.41 -1.18
CA THR A 346 -4.21 -7.92 -0.08
C THR A 346 -4.03 -6.40 -0.09
N GLY A 347 -4.55 -5.75 -1.08
CA GLY A 347 -4.44 -4.31 -1.32
C GLY A 347 -3.06 -3.87 -1.85
N GLY A 348 -3.07 -3.06 -2.87
CA GLY A 348 -1.90 -2.48 -3.54
C GLY A 348 -1.21 -1.35 -2.81
#